data_9a87a4328ac01caa8f82ea44084f8e69
#
_entry.id   9a87a4328ac01caa8f82ea44084f8e69
#
_cell.length_a   1.000
_cell.length_b   1.000
_cell.length_c   1.000
_cell.angle_alpha   90.00
_cell.angle_beta   90.00
_cell.angle_gamma   90.00
#
_symmetry.space_group_name_H-M   'P 1'
#
loop_
_entity.id
_entity.type
_entity.pdbx_description
1 polymer ?
#
loop_
_entity_poly.entity_id
_entity_poly.type
_entity_poly.pdbx_seq_one_letter_code
_entity_poly.pdbx_strand_id
1 'polypeptide(L)'
;MAEVKRGDIWLVNLDPAVGHEIKKSRPAVIIQNDLGNKYSPITIIAPITSQGIEKAYPIEVIVDKISKVLLNQIRAIDKRRLIKKLGKADYETMAKVDASIKISLGLVQIR
;
A
#
# COMPACT_ATOMS: atom_id res chain seq x y z
N MET A 1 -7.78 6.24 -19.08
CA MET A 1 -7.40 5.62 -17.78
C MET A 1 -6.38 6.51 -17.10
N ALA A 2 -6.52 6.74 -15.81
CA ALA A 2 -5.60 7.58 -15.07
C ALA A 2 -4.21 6.95 -15.00
N GLU A 3 -3.19 7.79 -15.06
CA GLU A 3 -1.81 7.34 -14.92
C GLU A 3 -1.52 6.98 -13.47
N VAL A 4 -0.99 5.78 -13.26
CA VAL A 4 -0.67 5.25 -11.94
C VAL A 4 0.85 5.25 -11.79
N LYS A 5 1.34 5.84 -10.69
CA LYS A 5 2.77 5.92 -10.39
C LYS A 5 3.06 5.32 -9.03
N ARG A 6 4.23 4.68 -8.91
CA ARG A 6 4.70 4.19 -7.62
C ARG A 6 4.78 5.33 -6.61
N GLY A 7 4.25 5.11 -5.42
CA GLY A 7 4.16 6.13 -4.37
C GLY A 7 2.87 6.92 -4.36
N ASP A 8 2.06 6.82 -5.42
CA ASP A 8 0.73 7.43 -5.40
C ASP A 8 -0.12 6.81 -4.30
N ILE A 9 -1.00 7.62 -3.72
CA ILE A 9 -2.01 7.16 -2.79
C ILE A 9 -3.36 7.26 -3.49
N TRP A 10 -4.06 6.13 -3.59
CA TRP A 10 -5.34 6.02 -4.24
C TRP A 10 -6.39 5.47 -3.29
N LEU A 11 -7.64 5.93 -3.44
CA LEU A 11 -8.78 5.25 -2.85
C LEU A 11 -9.05 4.00 -3.69
N VAL A 12 -9.09 2.83 -3.04
CA VAL A 12 -9.18 1.53 -3.72
C VAL A 12 -10.33 0.72 -3.13
N ASN A 13 -11.09 0.05 -4.00
CA ASN A 13 -12.10 -0.91 -3.55
C ASN A 13 -11.42 -2.26 -3.27
N LEU A 14 -11.39 -2.65 -2.01
CA LEU A 14 -10.73 -3.87 -1.54
C LEU A 14 -11.69 -5.05 -1.37
N ASP A 15 -12.99 -4.83 -1.53
CA ASP A 15 -13.97 -5.91 -1.44
C ASP A 15 -14.03 -6.72 -2.74
N PRO A 16 -14.32 -8.03 -2.66
CA PRO A 16 -14.53 -8.80 -1.44
C PRO A 16 -13.23 -9.11 -0.70
N ALA A 17 -13.29 -9.12 0.62
CA ALA A 17 -12.17 -9.50 1.49
C ALA A 17 -12.59 -10.70 2.34
N VAL A 18 -11.61 -11.48 2.81
CA VAL A 18 -11.84 -12.70 3.57
C VAL A 18 -11.18 -12.60 4.93
N GLY A 19 -11.94 -12.88 5.99
CA GLY A 19 -11.41 -12.96 7.34
C GLY A 19 -10.78 -11.67 7.83
N HIS A 20 -9.50 -11.72 8.18
CA HIS A 20 -8.76 -10.60 8.74
C HIS A 20 -8.19 -9.64 7.69
N GLU A 21 -8.44 -9.88 6.41
CA GLU A 21 -8.05 -8.94 5.37
C GLU A 21 -8.78 -7.62 5.54
N ILE A 22 -8.07 -6.52 5.26
CA ILE A 22 -8.70 -5.20 5.26
C ILE A 22 -9.75 -5.13 4.14
N LYS A 23 -10.89 -4.51 4.41
CA LYS A 23 -12.06 -4.53 3.51
C LYS A 23 -12.59 -3.13 3.25
N LYS A 24 -13.59 -3.04 2.37
CA LYS A 24 -14.24 -1.81 1.92
C LYS A 24 -13.31 -0.99 1.04
N SER A 25 -13.68 0.26 0.79
CA SER A 25 -12.83 1.20 0.08
C SER A 25 -11.90 1.89 1.08
N ARG A 26 -10.61 1.83 0.79
CA ARG A 26 -9.57 2.37 1.67
C ARG A 26 -8.51 3.06 0.86
N PRO A 27 -7.82 4.05 1.45
CA PRO A 27 -6.58 4.53 0.84
C PRO A 27 -5.56 3.41 0.76
N ALA A 28 -4.76 3.43 -0.29
CA ALA A 28 -3.66 2.49 -0.46
C ALA A 28 -2.53 3.17 -1.22
N VAL A 29 -1.30 2.75 -0.93
CA VAL A 29 -0.14 3.25 -1.65
C VAL A 29 0.22 2.29 -2.77
N ILE A 30 0.52 2.84 -3.96
CA ILE A 30 0.99 2.06 -5.10
C ILE A 30 2.45 1.69 -4.87
N ILE A 31 2.74 0.40 -4.85
CA ILE A 31 4.11 -0.08 -4.62
C ILE A 31 4.73 -0.79 -5.81
N GLN A 32 3.93 -1.13 -6.83
CA GLN A 32 4.47 -1.73 -8.05
C GLN A 32 5.37 -0.75 -8.79
N ASN A 33 6.40 -1.28 -9.44
CA ASN A 33 7.31 -0.48 -10.26
C ASN A 33 6.57 0.22 -11.41
N ASP A 34 7.12 1.34 -11.89
CA ASP A 34 6.43 2.18 -12.87
C ASP A 34 6.37 1.59 -14.27
N LEU A 35 7.27 0.68 -14.61
CA LEU A 35 7.18 -0.03 -15.88
C LEU A 35 5.92 -0.92 -15.89
N GLY A 36 5.70 -1.68 -14.81
CA GLY A 36 4.49 -2.46 -14.65
C GLY A 36 3.25 -1.58 -14.60
N ASN A 37 3.32 -0.46 -13.89
CA ASN A 37 2.20 0.47 -13.81
C ASN A 37 1.80 1.05 -15.16
N LYS A 38 2.76 1.22 -16.06
CA LYS A 38 2.50 1.76 -17.40
C LYS A 38 1.83 0.73 -18.32
N TYR A 39 2.27 -0.52 -18.27
CA TYR A 39 1.88 -1.50 -19.28
C TYR A 39 0.90 -2.57 -18.81
N SER A 40 0.83 -2.83 -17.51
CA SER A 40 -0.04 -3.89 -16.99
C SER A 40 -1.43 -3.36 -16.61
N PRO A 41 -2.50 -4.13 -16.80
CA PRO A 41 -3.81 -3.81 -16.23
C PRO A 41 -3.85 -4.04 -14.72
N ILE A 42 -2.81 -4.62 -14.15
CA ILE A 42 -2.68 -4.94 -12.73
C ILE A 42 -1.68 -3.98 -12.09
N THR A 43 -1.95 -3.55 -10.85
CA THR A 43 -0.95 -2.89 -10.02
C THR A 43 -0.87 -3.59 -8.67
N ILE A 44 0.14 -3.26 -7.88
CA ILE A 44 0.34 -3.84 -6.55
C ILE A 44 0.25 -2.71 -5.54
N ILE A 45 -0.56 -2.91 -4.50
CA ILE A 45 -0.83 -1.89 -3.50
C ILE A 45 -0.59 -2.42 -2.08
N ALA A 46 -0.40 -1.49 -1.15
CA ALA A 46 -0.41 -1.76 0.28
C ALA A 46 -1.48 -0.86 0.92
N PRO A 47 -2.44 -1.43 1.65
CA PRO A 47 -3.52 -0.64 2.25
C PRO A 47 -3.03 0.27 3.36
N ILE A 48 -3.75 1.36 3.57
CA ILE A 48 -3.53 2.30 4.66
C ILE A 48 -4.72 2.21 5.61
N THR A 49 -4.45 2.16 6.91
CA THR A 49 -5.51 2.13 7.94
C THR A 49 -5.26 3.19 8.99
N SER A 50 -6.34 3.65 9.64
CA SER A 50 -6.26 4.54 10.81
C SER A 50 -6.37 3.77 12.12
N GLN A 51 -6.52 2.44 12.07
CA GLN A 51 -6.69 1.61 13.26
C GLN A 51 -5.33 1.10 13.75
N GLY A 52 -5.18 0.99 15.07
CA GLY A 52 -4.00 0.40 15.68
C GLY A 52 -2.72 1.18 15.46
N ILE A 53 -2.81 2.49 15.27
CA ILE A 53 -1.63 3.32 14.99
C ILE A 53 -0.68 3.47 16.17
N GLU A 54 -1.15 3.18 17.38
CA GLU A 54 -0.32 3.21 18.60
C GLU A 54 0.74 2.09 18.61
N LYS A 55 0.60 1.10 17.74
CA LYS A 55 1.56 0.00 17.59
C LYS A 55 1.88 -0.18 16.11
N ALA A 56 3.10 0.13 15.73
CA ALA A 56 3.58 -0.16 14.38
C ALA A 56 4.62 -1.28 14.46
N TYR A 57 4.31 -2.40 13.83
CA TYR A 57 5.25 -3.50 13.70
C TYR A 57 6.24 -3.22 12.55
N PRO A 58 7.38 -3.93 12.48
CA PRO A 58 8.36 -3.70 11.40
C PRO A 58 7.80 -3.82 9.99
N ILE A 59 6.66 -4.51 9.82
CA ILE A 59 5.96 -4.67 8.53
C ILE A 59 4.90 -3.59 8.30
N GLU A 60 4.87 -2.57 9.15
CA GLU A 60 3.91 -1.46 9.07
C GLU A 60 4.67 -0.14 9.14
N VAL A 61 4.19 0.85 8.42
CA VAL A 61 4.83 2.17 8.37
C VAL A 61 3.83 3.24 8.77
N ILE A 62 4.15 4.02 9.80
CA ILE A 62 3.35 5.18 10.20
C ILE A 62 3.54 6.25 9.11
N VAL A 63 2.44 6.67 8.51
CA VAL A 63 2.45 7.70 7.46
C VAL A 63 2.34 9.09 8.06
N ASP A 64 1.45 9.21 9.05
CA ASP A 64 1.23 10.44 9.79
C ASP A 64 0.72 10.08 11.19
N LYS A 65 0.16 11.06 11.93
CA LYS A 65 -0.30 10.82 13.29
C LYS A 65 -1.55 9.94 13.38
N ILE A 66 -2.20 9.65 12.25
CA ILE A 66 -3.50 8.98 12.25
C ILE A 66 -3.57 7.78 11.30
N SER A 67 -2.52 7.43 10.60
CA SER A 67 -2.56 6.32 9.65
C SER A 67 -1.24 5.61 9.50
N LYS A 68 -1.32 4.33 9.11
CA LYS A 68 -0.17 3.48 8.84
C LYS A 68 -0.40 2.61 7.61
N VAL A 69 0.68 2.26 6.93
CA VAL A 69 0.67 1.36 5.76
C VAL A 69 0.88 -0.06 6.24
N LEU A 70 0.08 -0.99 5.73
CA LEU A 70 0.13 -2.41 6.11
C LEU A 70 0.87 -3.20 5.03
N LEU A 71 2.18 -3.40 5.23
CA LEU A 71 3.01 -4.12 4.26
C LEU A 71 2.87 -5.65 4.34
N ASN A 72 2.11 -6.16 5.30
CA ASN A 72 1.74 -7.58 5.35
C ASN A 72 0.42 -7.86 4.62
N GLN A 73 -0.23 -6.83 4.08
CA GLN A 73 -1.46 -6.97 3.29
C GLN A 73 -1.27 -6.48 1.86
N ILE A 74 -0.06 -6.61 1.36
CA ILE A 74 0.26 -6.31 -0.04
C ILE A 74 -0.59 -7.20 -0.94
N ARG A 75 -1.19 -6.62 -1.97
CA ARG A 75 -1.97 -7.39 -2.93
C ARG A 75 -1.92 -6.79 -4.32
N ALA A 76 -1.99 -7.67 -5.31
CA ALA A 76 -2.19 -7.28 -6.70
C ALA A 76 -3.68 -7.02 -6.93
N ILE A 77 -3.99 -5.95 -7.61
CA ILE A 77 -5.38 -5.59 -7.94
C ILE A 77 -5.49 -5.21 -9.42
N ASP A 78 -6.65 -5.45 -9.99
CA ASP A 78 -7.01 -4.88 -11.28
C ASP A 78 -7.12 -3.35 -11.11
N LYS A 79 -6.60 -2.58 -12.06
CA LYS A 79 -6.65 -1.12 -11.98
C LYS A 79 -8.07 -0.57 -11.93
N ARG A 80 -9.08 -1.35 -12.35
CA ARG A 80 -10.49 -0.95 -12.24
C ARG A 80 -10.95 -0.82 -10.79
N ARG A 81 -10.20 -1.35 -9.83
CA ARG A 81 -10.48 -1.15 -8.40
C ARG A 81 -10.06 0.22 -7.89
N LEU A 82 -9.24 0.95 -8.66
CA LEU A 82 -8.81 2.30 -8.30
C LEU A 82 -9.96 3.27 -8.51
N ILE A 83 -10.33 4.01 -7.46
CA ILE A 83 -11.48 4.92 -7.49
C ILE A 83 -11.02 6.34 -7.83
N LYS A 84 -10.08 6.89 -7.03
CA LYS A 84 -9.54 8.21 -7.31
C LYS A 84 -8.18 8.38 -6.62
N LYS A 85 -7.33 9.20 -7.21
CA LYS A 85 -6.03 9.55 -6.61
C LYS A 85 -6.26 10.54 -5.47
N LEU A 86 -5.69 10.23 -4.30
CA LEU A 86 -5.80 11.06 -3.10
C LEU A 86 -4.57 11.93 -2.88
N GLY A 87 -3.41 11.49 -3.35
CA GLY A 87 -2.18 12.20 -3.13
C GLY A 87 -0.97 11.35 -3.48
N LYS A 88 0.14 11.66 -2.84
CA LYS A 88 1.41 10.96 -3.09
C LYS A 88 2.22 10.90 -1.80
N ALA A 89 2.78 9.74 -1.50
CA ALA A 89 3.70 9.59 -0.37
C ALA A 89 5.02 10.27 -0.70
N ASP A 90 5.62 10.92 0.31
CA ASP A 90 6.89 11.59 0.11
C ASP A 90 8.05 10.58 0.08
N TYR A 91 9.23 11.08 -0.26
CA TYR A 91 10.44 10.26 -0.39
C TYR A 91 10.74 9.51 0.92
N GLU A 92 10.65 10.19 2.04
CA GLU A 92 10.97 9.61 3.34
C GLU A 92 10.02 8.48 3.70
N THR A 93 8.73 8.68 3.47
CA THR A 93 7.71 7.64 3.68
C THR A 93 7.98 6.44 2.79
N MET A 94 8.28 6.67 1.50
CA MET A 94 8.55 5.57 0.58
C MET A 94 9.82 4.81 0.93
N ALA A 95 10.85 5.47 1.47
CA ALA A 95 12.04 4.77 1.95
C ALA A 95 11.70 3.80 3.08
N LYS A 96 10.83 4.21 4.00
CA LYS A 96 10.34 3.35 5.09
C LYS A 96 9.48 2.21 4.56
N VAL A 97 8.62 2.49 3.59
CA VAL A 97 7.79 1.47 2.92
C VAL A 97 8.68 0.42 2.28
N ASP A 98 9.71 0.83 1.55
CA ASP A 98 10.63 -0.10 0.88
C ASP A 98 11.35 -1.02 1.89
N ALA A 99 11.81 -0.44 3.00
CA ALA A 99 12.45 -1.22 4.06
C ALA A 99 11.48 -2.24 4.67
N SER A 100 10.24 -1.83 4.92
CA SER A 100 9.22 -2.73 5.48
C SER A 100 8.78 -3.82 4.51
N ILE A 101 8.75 -3.53 3.20
CA ILE A 101 8.48 -4.57 2.18
C ILE A 101 9.53 -5.67 2.25
N LYS A 102 10.79 -5.31 2.36
CA LYS A 102 11.89 -6.29 2.47
C LYS A 102 11.71 -7.21 3.68
N ILE A 103 11.31 -6.63 4.81
CA ILE A 103 11.04 -7.40 6.03
C ILE A 103 9.82 -8.29 5.83
N SER A 104 8.72 -7.71 5.33
CA SER A 104 7.45 -8.42 5.16
C SER A 104 7.58 -9.62 4.25
N LEU A 105 8.39 -9.51 3.19
CA LEU A 105 8.59 -10.59 2.23
C LEU A 105 9.76 -11.52 2.59
N GLY A 106 10.41 -11.29 3.73
CA GLY A 106 11.49 -12.15 4.17
C GLY A 106 12.81 -11.94 3.41
N LEU A 107 12.97 -10.82 2.74
CA LEU A 107 14.20 -10.50 2.00
C LEU A 107 15.33 -10.05 2.91
N VAL A 108 14.99 -9.58 4.10
CA VAL A 108 15.93 -9.28 5.17
C VAL A 108 15.34 -9.82 6.47
N GLN A 109 16.21 -10.13 7.46
CA GLN A 109 15.74 -10.67 8.73
C GLN A 109 15.56 -9.54 9.75
N ILE A 110 14.54 -9.73 10.60
CA ILE A 110 14.32 -8.90 11.78
C ILE A 110 15.14 -9.49 12.91
N ARG A 111 15.82 -8.64 13.65
CA ARG A 111 16.55 -9.04 14.84
C ARG A 111 15.85 -8.55 16.10
#